data_de58c02f617d38d2b764a7128ceafbaf
#
_entry.id   de58c02f617d38d2b764a7128ceafbaf
#
_cell.length_a   1.000
_cell.length_b   1.000
_cell.length_c   1.000
_cell.angle_alpha   90.00
_cell.angle_beta   90.00
_cell.angle_gamma   90.00
#
_symmetry.space_group_name_H-M   'P 1'
#
loop_
_entity.id
_entity.type
_entity.pdbx_description
1 polymer ?
#
loop_
_entity_poly.entity_id
_entity_poly.type
_entity_poly.pdbx_seq_one_letter_code
_entity_poly.pdbx_strand_id
1 'polypeptide(L)'
;MTTTRIAPPIETQSIIGLPVTALPFDEYVEHIIHWAYLRLSKVVCVANVHMLTEARADARLTTVLHQADLVTPDGMPLVWMLKLLRKQPQDRAAGMDLLISICREAAQARIPVFFVGSEQFVLDRMWCRLNREFPDLIIGGMESLPFGELPLPEDEERPVIEKIKATRSGVVFVSLGCPKQEKWMADHRGEIPAVMVGIGGVFPIYAGILSHAPRFMREAGLEWFYRLVQEPGRLWMRYARTIPPFVWMAAEQILASRGGRQTRGSCPRVQTVPLMGPGFLNNRVKDRAKEGSDNLTSADRN
;
A
#
# COMPACT_ATOMS: atom_id res chain seq x y z
N MET A 1 21.74 -18.22 19.04
CA MET A 1 22.35 -17.45 17.94
C MET A 1 21.28 -17.20 16.90
N THR A 2 20.74 -15.99 16.84
CA THR A 2 19.67 -15.62 15.93
C THR A 2 20.31 -15.26 14.59
N THR A 3 20.17 -16.15 13.61
CA THR A 3 20.70 -15.91 12.26
C THR A 3 19.93 -14.74 11.63
N THR A 4 20.52 -13.59 11.58
CA THR A 4 19.96 -12.42 10.87
C THR A 4 19.95 -12.75 9.37
N ARG A 5 18.79 -13.13 8.85
CA ARG A 5 18.62 -13.28 7.40
C ARG A 5 18.66 -11.88 6.78
N ILE A 6 19.66 -11.62 5.95
CA ILE A 6 19.64 -10.42 5.10
C ILE A 6 18.50 -10.63 4.10
N ALA A 7 17.51 -9.72 4.11
CA ALA A 7 16.43 -9.80 3.14
C ALA A 7 16.99 -9.74 1.72
N PRO A 8 16.51 -10.60 0.81
CA PRO A 8 16.87 -10.47 -0.59
C PRO A 8 16.48 -9.07 -1.10
N PRO A 9 17.19 -8.51 -2.07
CA PRO A 9 16.84 -7.22 -2.65
C PRO A 9 15.42 -7.30 -3.23
N ILE A 10 14.62 -6.27 -2.96
CA ILE A 10 13.25 -6.17 -3.50
C ILE A 10 13.35 -6.09 -5.02
N GLU A 11 12.86 -7.13 -5.69
CA GLU A 11 12.90 -7.21 -7.14
C GLU A 11 11.79 -6.37 -7.76
N THR A 12 12.15 -5.58 -8.77
CA THR A 12 11.20 -4.79 -9.56
C THR A 12 11.29 -5.17 -11.02
N GLN A 13 10.15 -5.10 -11.71
CA GLN A 13 10.05 -5.26 -13.15
C GLN A 13 9.52 -3.97 -13.77
N SER A 14 10.20 -3.48 -14.80
CA SER A 14 9.66 -2.34 -15.55
C SER A 14 8.43 -2.74 -16.35
N ILE A 15 7.30 -2.06 -16.11
CA ILE A 15 6.07 -2.15 -16.92
C ILE A 15 5.84 -0.77 -17.53
N ILE A 16 5.77 -0.69 -18.85
CA ILE A 16 5.66 0.57 -19.64
C ILE A 16 6.61 1.68 -19.15
N GLY A 17 7.84 1.30 -18.75
CA GLY A 17 8.88 2.22 -18.29
C GLY A 17 8.85 2.55 -16.80
N LEU A 18 7.91 2.03 -16.02
CA LEU A 18 7.76 2.31 -14.59
C LEU A 18 8.05 1.06 -13.74
N PRO A 19 8.68 1.21 -12.57
CA PRO A 19 9.00 0.07 -11.71
C PRO A 19 7.73 -0.48 -11.06
N VAL A 20 7.53 -1.79 -11.14
CA VAL A 20 6.50 -2.51 -10.38
C VAL A 20 7.20 -3.61 -9.59
N THR A 21 6.95 -3.65 -8.30
CA THR A 21 7.52 -4.64 -7.39
C THR A 21 6.93 -6.01 -7.67
N ALA A 22 7.77 -7.03 -7.68
CA ALA A 22 7.38 -8.40 -8.01
C ALA A 22 7.73 -9.34 -6.86
N LEU A 23 6.86 -9.40 -5.87
CA LEU A 23 6.94 -10.24 -4.67
C LEU A 23 5.69 -11.10 -4.53
N PRO A 24 5.74 -12.22 -3.79
CA PRO A 24 4.57 -12.89 -3.25
C PRO A 24 3.76 -11.95 -2.36
N PHE A 25 2.43 -12.18 -2.26
CA PHE A 25 1.55 -11.28 -1.50
C PHE A 25 1.98 -11.12 -0.04
N ASP A 26 2.31 -12.21 0.62
CA ASP A 26 2.67 -12.18 2.05
C ASP A 26 3.96 -11.39 2.31
N GLU A 27 4.90 -11.39 1.37
CA GLU A 27 6.14 -10.62 1.50
C GLU A 27 5.91 -9.10 1.45
N TYR A 28 4.90 -8.61 0.70
CA TYR A 28 4.52 -7.19 0.77
C TYR A 28 4.07 -6.82 2.18
N VAL A 29 3.22 -7.64 2.78
CA VAL A 29 2.70 -7.40 4.14
C VAL A 29 3.84 -7.47 5.15
N GLU A 30 4.71 -8.47 5.04
CA GLU A 30 5.87 -8.65 5.93
C GLU A 30 6.80 -7.43 5.89
N HIS A 31 7.14 -6.94 4.70
CA HIS A 31 7.96 -5.73 4.56
C HIS A 31 7.30 -4.51 5.20
N ILE A 32 6.01 -4.29 4.95
CA ILE A 32 5.26 -3.15 5.48
C ILE A 32 5.24 -3.20 7.02
N ILE A 33 4.91 -4.34 7.61
CA ILE A 33 4.85 -4.52 9.06
C ILE A 33 6.24 -4.39 9.70
N HIS A 34 7.27 -4.94 9.07
CA HIS A 34 8.64 -4.80 9.55
C HIS A 34 9.09 -3.33 9.56
N TRP A 35 8.86 -2.58 8.48
CA TRP A 35 9.18 -1.15 8.43
C TRP A 35 8.34 -0.33 9.40
N ALA A 36 7.07 -0.68 9.57
CA ALA A 36 6.18 -0.04 10.54
C ALA A 36 6.66 -0.24 11.98
N TYR A 37 7.11 -1.45 12.32
CA TYR A 37 7.70 -1.76 13.63
C TYR A 37 8.95 -0.93 13.90
N LEU A 38 9.81 -0.76 12.89
CA LEU A 38 11.02 0.07 12.96
C LEU A 38 10.73 1.57 12.80
N ARG A 39 9.47 1.95 12.56
CA ARG A 39 9.03 3.33 12.35
C ARG A 39 9.78 4.04 11.22
N LEU A 40 10.05 3.31 10.16
CA LEU A 40 10.71 3.86 8.98
C LEU A 40 9.71 4.64 8.12
N SER A 41 10.12 5.81 7.67
CA SER A 41 9.35 6.58 6.68
C SER A 41 9.47 5.92 5.32
N LYS A 42 8.41 5.23 4.89
CA LYS A 42 8.36 4.46 3.66
C LYS A 42 7.12 4.78 2.84
N VAL A 43 7.22 4.70 1.52
CA VAL A 43 6.13 4.99 0.58
C VAL A 43 5.77 3.72 -0.19
N VAL A 44 4.50 3.32 -0.11
CA VAL A 44 3.93 2.17 -0.81
C VAL A 44 2.82 2.65 -1.74
N CYS A 45 3.03 2.51 -3.04
CA CYS A 45 2.07 2.86 -4.08
C CYS A 45 1.34 1.61 -4.57
N VAL A 46 0.02 1.57 -4.43
CA VAL A 46 -0.82 0.46 -4.89
C VAL A 46 -1.24 0.72 -6.33
N ALA A 47 -0.44 0.20 -7.27
CA ALA A 47 -0.47 0.60 -8.66
C ALA A 47 -1.47 -0.20 -9.51
N ASN A 48 -2.15 0.52 -10.39
CA ASN A 48 -3.04 -0.04 -11.41
C ASN A 48 -2.77 0.62 -12.77
N VAL A 49 -3.50 0.19 -13.80
CA VAL A 49 -3.37 0.72 -15.17
C VAL A 49 -3.46 2.25 -15.21
N HIS A 50 -4.43 2.83 -14.49
CA HIS A 50 -4.61 4.27 -14.44
C HIS A 50 -3.36 4.99 -13.91
N MET A 51 -2.82 4.57 -12.77
CA MET A 51 -1.62 5.18 -12.16
C MET A 51 -0.42 5.13 -13.10
N LEU A 52 -0.15 3.98 -13.73
CA LEU A 52 0.98 3.86 -14.65
C LEU A 52 0.80 4.71 -15.92
N THR A 53 -0.43 4.83 -16.42
CA THR A 53 -0.70 5.66 -17.59
C THR A 53 -0.61 7.16 -17.26
N GLU A 54 -1.16 7.57 -16.12
CA GLU A 54 -1.04 8.96 -15.63
C GLU A 54 0.42 9.37 -15.42
N ALA A 55 1.23 8.48 -14.85
CA ALA A 55 2.65 8.76 -14.63
C ALA A 55 3.41 9.05 -15.94
N ARG A 56 2.97 8.53 -17.09
CA ARG A 56 3.57 8.84 -18.39
C ARG A 56 3.38 10.31 -18.81
N ALA A 57 2.34 10.94 -18.32
CA ALA A 57 2.03 12.35 -18.61
C ALA A 57 2.45 13.29 -17.44
N ASP A 58 2.73 12.73 -16.27
CA ASP A 58 3.09 13.48 -15.06
C ASP A 58 4.50 13.11 -14.58
N ALA A 59 5.48 13.97 -14.89
CA ALA A 59 6.88 13.75 -14.53
C ALA A 59 7.10 13.64 -13.01
N ARG A 60 6.28 14.35 -12.20
CA ARG A 60 6.36 14.28 -10.74
C ARG A 60 5.89 12.91 -10.25
N LEU A 61 4.76 12.41 -10.76
CA LEU A 61 4.28 11.07 -10.42
C LEU A 61 5.27 9.99 -10.88
N THR A 62 5.87 10.13 -12.07
CA THR A 62 6.95 9.24 -12.53
C THR A 62 8.09 9.20 -11.52
N THR A 63 8.55 10.35 -11.06
CA THR A 63 9.62 10.44 -10.06
C THR A 63 9.22 9.77 -8.75
N VAL A 64 8.00 10.00 -8.28
CA VAL A 64 7.46 9.37 -7.06
C VAL A 64 7.47 7.85 -7.18
N LEU A 65 7.00 7.29 -8.31
CA LEU A 65 6.98 5.83 -8.50
C LEU A 65 8.39 5.23 -8.57
N HIS A 66 9.36 5.94 -9.16
CA HIS A 66 10.76 5.49 -9.15
C HIS A 66 11.41 5.54 -7.77
N GLN A 67 10.95 6.42 -6.89
CA GLN A 67 11.46 6.58 -5.53
C GLN A 67 10.66 5.80 -4.48
N ALA A 68 9.49 5.29 -4.83
CA ALA A 68 8.67 4.50 -3.91
C ALA A 68 9.41 3.24 -3.43
N ASP A 69 9.19 2.86 -2.17
CA ASP A 69 9.81 1.66 -1.58
C ASP A 69 9.15 0.38 -2.08
N LEU A 70 7.83 0.44 -2.34
CA LEU A 70 7.06 -0.60 -3.00
C LEU A 70 6.08 0.02 -4.00
N VAL A 71 5.95 -0.61 -5.17
CA VAL A 71 4.90 -0.32 -6.15
C VAL A 71 4.17 -1.64 -6.42
N THR A 72 3.06 -1.88 -5.71
CA THR A 72 2.39 -3.18 -5.72
C THR A 72 1.44 -3.33 -6.91
N PRO A 73 1.32 -4.51 -7.54
CA PRO A 73 0.44 -4.75 -8.67
C PRO A 73 -1.00 -5.01 -8.20
N ASP A 74 -1.83 -3.96 -8.11
CA ASP A 74 -3.26 -4.07 -7.74
C ASP A 74 -4.11 -4.60 -8.90
N GLY A 75 -3.92 -4.09 -10.11
CA GLY A 75 -4.71 -4.48 -11.28
C GLY A 75 -4.23 -5.76 -11.95
N MET A 76 -5.16 -6.66 -12.34
CA MET A 76 -4.83 -7.87 -13.08
C MET A 76 -3.98 -7.65 -14.35
N PRO A 77 -4.15 -6.56 -15.14
CA PRO A 77 -3.26 -6.31 -16.27
C PRO A 77 -1.78 -6.18 -15.87
N LEU A 78 -1.47 -5.60 -14.71
CA LEU A 78 -0.10 -5.52 -14.21
C LEU A 78 0.43 -6.90 -13.82
N VAL A 79 -0.41 -7.72 -13.16
CA VAL A 79 -0.09 -9.11 -12.81
C VAL A 79 0.20 -9.94 -14.06
N TRP A 80 -0.62 -9.81 -15.11
CA TRP A 80 -0.39 -10.51 -16.38
C TRP A 80 0.92 -10.06 -17.04
N MET A 81 1.22 -8.76 -17.03
CA MET A 81 2.48 -8.24 -17.57
C MET A 81 3.68 -8.79 -16.79
N LEU A 82 3.63 -8.80 -15.45
CA LEU A 82 4.69 -9.37 -14.61
C LEU A 82 4.91 -10.86 -14.91
N LYS A 83 3.82 -11.67 -14.95
CA LYS A 83 3.90 -13.10 -15.28
C LYS A 83 4.54 -13.33 -16.66
N LEU A 84 4.14 -12.53 -17.64
CA LEU A 84 4.61 -12.67 -19.02
C LEU A 84 6.08 -12.27 -19.17
N LEU A 85 6.50 -11.14 -18.55
CA LEU A 85 7.86 -10.61 -18.67
C LEU A 85 8.87 -11.40 -17.84
N ARG A 86 8.47 -11.83 -16.63
CA ARG A 86 9.36 -12.57 -15.72
C ARG A 86 9.30 -14.08 -15.89
N LYS A 87 8.27 -14.59 -16.54
CA LYS A 87 7.97 -16.04 -16.71
C LYS A 87 7.87 -16.76 -15.34
N GLN A 88 7.35 -16.07 -14.33
CA GLN A 88 7.17 -16.54 -12.96
C GLN A 88 5.75 -16.26 -12.48
N PRO A 89 5.20 -17.06 -11.55
CA PRO A 89 3.96 -16.73 -10.86
C PRO A 89 4.07 -15.36 -10.19
N GLN A 90 2.95 -14.63 -10.17
CA GLN A 90 2.85 -13.35 -9.50
C GLN A 90 1.47 -13.22 -8.88
N ASP A 91 1.42 -12.85 -7.61
CA ASP A 91 0.19 -12.57 -6.91
C ASP A 91 -0.28 -11.14 -7.19
N ARG A 92 -1.58 -10.96 -7.10
CA ARG A 92 -2.17 -9.63 -7.08
C ARG A 92 -2.08 -9.07 -5.66
N ALA A 93 -1.52 -7.87 -5.49
CA ALA A 93 -1.48 -7.17 -4.22
C ALA A 93 -2.46 -6.00 -4.26
N ALA A 94 -3.77 -6.31 -4.12
CA ALA A 94 -4.84 -5.34 -4.18
C ALA A 94 -4.96 -4.52 -2.89
N GLY A 95 -5.37 -3.25 -3.02
CA GLY A 95 -5.48 -2.34 -1.89
C GLY A 95 -6.39 -2.84 -0.77
N MET A 96 -7.51 -3.54 -1.09
CA MET A 96 -8.40 -4.12 -0.09
C MET A 96 -7.74 -5.28 0.67
N ASP A 97 -7.04 -6.16 -0.05
CA ASP A 97 -6.38 -7.31 0.56
C ASP A 97 -5.20 -6.84 1.43
N LEU A 98 -4.47 -5.81 0.98
CA LEU A 98 -3.41 -5.15 1.77
C LEU A 98 -3.99 -4.50 3.03
N LEU A 99 -5.08 -3.73 2.94
CA LEU A 99 -5.73 -3.11 4.10
C LEU A 99 -6.05 -4.15 5.18
N ILE A 100 -6.75 -5.23 4.79
CA ILE A 100 -7.20 -6.28 5.71
C ILE A 100 -6.01 -7.01 6.34
N SER A 101 -5.02 -7.40 5.53
CA SER A 101 -3.85 -8.15 6.02
C SER A 101 -2.95 -7.28 6.90
N ILE A 102 -2.70 -6.03 6.52
CA ILE A 102 -1.89 -5.11 7.34
C ILE A 102 -2.61 -4.81 8.66
N CYS A 103 -3.94 -4.57 8.68
CA CYS A 103 -4.68 -4.35 9.92
C CYS A 103 -4.61 -5.57 10.85
N ARG A 104 -4.71 -6.80 10.31
CA ARG A 104 -4.59 -8.04 11.09
C ARG A 104 -3.21 -8.18 11.72
N GLU A 105 -2.15 -8.02 10.94
CA GLU A 105 -0.78 -8.13 11.42
C GLU A 105 -0.41 -6.98 12.37
N ALA A 106 -0.88 -5.77 12.11
CA ALA A 106 -0.68 -4.61 12.99
C ALA A 106 -1.37 -4.81 14.35
N ALA A 107 -2.57 -5.40 14.39
CA ALA A 107 -3.26 -5.75 15.62
C ALA A 107 -2.44 -6.75 16.46
N GLN A 108 -1.93 -7.82 15.83
CA GLN A 108 -1.08 -8.82 16.50
C GLN A 108 0.24 -8.21 17.01
N ALA A 109 0.86 -7.35 16.21
CA ALA A 109 2.11 -6.69 16.56
C ALA A 109 1.95 -5.47 17.48
N ARG A 110 0.71 -5.09 17.82
CA ARG A 110 0.36 -3.86 18.56
C ARG A 110 0.94 -2.59 17.93
N ILE A 111 0.94 -2.54 16.61
CA ILE A 111 1.37 -1.38 15.84
C ILE A 111 0.15 -0.48 15.60
N PRO A 112 0.15 0.78 16.08
CA PRO A 112 -0.95 1.68 15.80
C PRO A 112 -1.03 2.01 14.31
N VAL A 113 -2.25 2.09 13.77
CA VAL A 113 -2.52 2.49 12.39
C VAL A 113 -3.27 3.81 12.34
N PHE A 114 -3.07 4.58 11.27
CA PHE A 114 -3.74 5.86 11.04
C PHE A 114 -4.38 5.87 9.65
N PHE A 115 -5.52 6.55 9.51
CA PHE A 115 -6.22 6.65 8.24
C PHE A 115 -6.36 8.12 7.86
N VAL A 116 -5.98 8.48 6.63
CA VAL A 116 -5.97 9.86 6.14
C VAL A 116 -6.74 9.95 4.83
N GLY A 117 -7.59 10.95 4.73
CA GLY A 117 -8.38 11.26 3.54
C GLY A 117 -9.74 10.59 3.52
N SER A 118 -10.45 10.74 2.41
CA SER A 118 -11.88 10.42 2.26
C SER A 118 -12.78 11.39 3.05
N GLU A 119 -14.10 11.17 2.99
CA GLU A 119 -15.09 11.99 3.69
C GLU A 119 -15.32 11.46 5.10
N GLN A 120 -15.70 12.35 6.04
CA GLN A 120 -15.83 11.98 7.44
C GLN A 120 -16.83 10.82 7.65
N PHE A 121 -17.98 10.83 6.96
CA PHE A 121 -18.96 9.75 7.11
C PHE A 121 -18.43 8.38 6.62
N VAL A 122 -17.48 8.36 5.68
CA VAL A 122 -16.79 7.14 5.25
C VAL A 122 -15.90 6.62 6.37
N LEU A 123 -15.12 7.52 6.99
CA LEU A 123 -14.23 7.21 8.11
C LEU A 123 -15.02 6.69 9.33
N ASP A 124 -16.15 7.30 9.64
CA ASP A 124 -17.03 6.86 10.75
C ASP A 124 -17.54 5.42 10.54
N ARG A 125 -17.96 5.09 9.32
CA ARG A 125 -18.37 3.72 8.97
C ARG A 125 -17.21 2.74 9.04
N MET A 126 -16.03 3.16 8.55
CA MET A 126 -14.82 2.34 8.66
C MET A 126 -14.44 2.08 10.11
N TRP A 127 -14.50 3.10 10.96
CA TRP A 127 -14.27 2.98 12.40
C TRP A 127 -15.12 1.86 13.02
N CYS A 128 -16.44 1.91 12.80
CA CYS A 128 -17.37 0.89 13.33
C CYS A 128 -17.00 -0.52 12.81
N ARG A 129 -16.64 -0.63 11.54
CA ARG A 129 -16.30 -1.91 10.94
C ARG A 129 -14.95 -2.45 11.41
N LEU A 130 -13.92 -1.60 11.48
CA LEU A 130 -12.59 -1.96 11.96
C LEU A 130 -12.63 -2.47 13.40
N ASN A 131 -13.31 -1.77 14.30
CA ASN A 131 -13.44 -2.21 15.70
C ASN A 131 -14.17 -3.55 15.85
N ARG A 132 -15.11 -3.87 14.94
CA ARG A 132 -15.80 -5.16 14.93
C ARG A 132 -14.94 -6.28 14.35
N GLU A 133 -14.22 -6.03 13.26
CA GLU A 133 -13.41 -7.04 12.55
C GLU A 133 -12.03 -7.25 13.18
N PHE A 134 -11.48 -6.20 13.78
CA PHE A 134 -10.16 -6.18 14.41
C PHE A 134 -10.21 -5.51 15.80
N PRO A 135 -10.82 -6.15 16.82
CA PRO A 135 -11.02 -5.53 18.14
C PRO A 135 -9.71 -5.16 18.85
N ASP A 136 -8.61 -5.84 18.55
CA ASP A 136 -7.28 -5.56 19.13
C ASP A 136 -6.46 -4.54 18.32
N LEU A 137 -7.01 -4.00 17.21
CA LEU A 137 -6.32 -3.01 16.39
C LEU A 137 -6.26 -1.66 17.09
N ILE A 138 -5.06 -1.14 17.26
CA ILE A 138 -4.86 0.22 17.80
C ILE A 138 -5.04 1.22 16.65
N ILE A 139 -6.16 1.94 16.65
CA ILE A 139 -6.42 3.01 15.69
C ILE A 139 -5.92 4.31 16.31
N GLY A 140 -4.80 4.85 15.79
CA GLY A 140 -4.20 6.11 16.24
C GLY A 140 -5.06 7.32 15.88
N GLY A 141 -5.77 7.26 14.75
CA GLY A 141 -6.69 8.30 14.31
C GLY A 141 -7.22 8.07 12.91
N MET A 142 -8.26 8.82 12.57
CA MET A 142 -8.91 8.82 11.26
C MET A 142 -9.26 10.26 10.93
N GLU A 143 -8.57 10.86 9.96
CA GLU A 143 -8.68 12.28 9.64
C GLU A 143 -9.04 12.48 8.18
N SER A 144 -10.11 13.23 7.96
CA SER A 144 -10.42 13.75 6.63
C SER A 144 -9.45 14.89 6.27
N LEU A 145 -9.02 14.92 5.02
CA LEU A 145 -8.31 16.07 4.47
C LEU A 145 -9.18 16.75 3.40
N PRO A 146 -9.06 18.06 3.23
CA PRO A 146 -9.90 18.80 2.28
C PRO A 146 -9.71 18.27 0.85
N PHE A 147 -10.80 18.31 0.10
CA PHE A 147 -10.75 18.14 -1.34
C PHE A 147 -10.14 19.38 -1.98
N GLY A 148 -9.03 19.20 -2.68
CA GLY A 148 -8.35 20.29 -3.36
C GLY A 148 -7.14 19.80 -4.14
N GLU A 149 -6.45 20.71 -4.83
CA GLU A 149 -5.17 20.42 -5.45
C GLU A 149 -4.04 20.49 -4.41
N LEU A 150 -2.92 19.83 -4.69
CA LEU A 150 -1.71 19.94 -3.88
C LEU A 150 -0.89 21.18 -4.29
N PRO A 151 -0.22 21.84 -3.34
CA PRO A 151 -0.17 21.56 -1.91
C PRO A 151 -1.47 21.91 -1.19
N LEU A 152 -1.80 21.16 -0.13
CA LEU A 152 -2.92 21.50 0.75
C LEU A 152 -2.55 22.74 1.60
N PRO A 153 -3.55 23.47 2.12
CA PRO A 153 -3.30 24.53 3.09
C PRO A 153 -2.55 23.98 4.32
N GLU A 154 -1.49 24.66 4.73
CA GLU A 154 -0.62 24.19 5.81
C GLU A 154 -1.36 24.10 7.15
N ASP A 155 -2.28 25.00 7.39
CA ASP A 155 -3.14 25.05 8.58
C ASP A 155 -4.11 23.86 8.68
N GLU A 156 -4.48 23.24 7.55
CA GLU A 156 -5.33 22.05 7.50
C GLU A 156 -4.50 20.74 7.52
N GLU A 157 -3.35 20.74 6.90
CA GLU A 157 -2.48 19.55 6.79
C GLU A 157 -1.62 19.31 8.03
N ARG A 158 -1.00 20.37 8.57
CA ARG A 158 -0.09 20.28 9.71
C ARG A 158 -0.69 19.61 10.95
N PRO A 159 -1.93 19.91 11.36
CA PRO A 159 -2.56 19.23 12.50
C PRO A 159 -2.68 17.72 12.31
N VAL A 160 -2.94 17.26 11.08
CA VAL A 160 -3.05 15.83 10.77
C VAL A 160 -1.70 15.14 10.88
N ILE A 161 -0.64 15.77 10.35
CA ILE A 161 0.73 15.26 10.46
C ILE A 161 1.17 15.15 11.92
N GLU A 162 0.91 16.18 12.72
CA GLU A 162 1.26 16.16 14.15
C GLU A 162 0.47 15.10 14.93
N LYS A 163 -0.81 14.86 14.60
CA LYS A 163 -1.59 13.75 15.18
C LYS A 163 -0.96 12.38 14.83
N ILE A 164 -0.56 12.17 13.57
CA ILE A 164 0.11 10.93 13.13
C ILE A 164 1.39 10.70 13.96
N LYS A 165 2.18 11.76 14.16
CA LYS A 165 3.42 11.68 14.96
C LYS A 165 3.12 11.39 16.43
N ALA A 166 2.17 12.10 17.01
CA ALA A 166 1.78 11.99 18.43
C ALA A 166 1.24 10.60 18.80
N THR A 167 0.45 9.99 17.90
CA THR A 167 -0.10 8.64 18.10
C THR A 167 0.93 7.53 17.86
N ARG A 168 2.13 7.87 17.41
CA ARG A 168 3.20 6.93 17.08
C ARG A 168 2.75 5.84 16.11
N SER A 169 1.84 6.17 15.21
CA SER A 169 1.35 5.23 14.19
C SER A 169 2.48 4.70 13.33
N GLY A 170 2.54 3.38 13.15
CA GLY A 170 3.55 2.74 12.32
C GLY A 170 3.12 2.61 10.87
N VAL A 171 1.80 2.58 10.60
CA VAL A 171 1.22 2.56 9.26
C VAL A 171 0.23 3.71 9.10
N VAL A 172 0.27 4.38 7.95
CA VAL A 172 -0.69 5.42 7.55
C VAL A 172 -1.32 5.00 6.22
N PHE A 173 -2.60 4.68 6.25
CA PHE A 173 -3.35 4.45 5.02
C PHE A 173 -3.84 5.77 4.45
N VAL A 174 -3.56 6.01 3.15
CA VAL A 174 -3.87 7.27 2.47
C VAL A 174 -4.90 7.06 1.36
N SER A 175 -6.00 7.82 1.40
CA SER A 175 -7.11 7.75 0.47
C SER A 175 -7.47 9.15 -0.08
N LEU A 176 -6.55 9.75 -0.83
CA LEU A 176 -6.73 11.05 -1.49
C LEU A 176 -6.97 10.91 -3.01
N GLY A 177 -6.86 9.68 -3.52
CA GLY A 177 -6.93 9.37 -4.95
C GLY A 177 -5.62 9.63 -5.69
N CYS A 178 -5.41 8.88 -6.78
CA CYS A 178 -4.25 9.02 -7.67
C CYS A 178 -4.47 10.21 -8.62
N PRO A 179 -3.45 11.06 -8.85
CA PRO A 179 -2.07 11.02 -8.38
C PRO A 179 -1.82 11.77 -7.06
N LYS A 180 -2.85 12.34 -6.44
CA LYS A 180 -2.71 13.21 -5.27
C LYS A 180 -2.10 12.49 -4.08
N GLN A 181 -2.57 11.28 -3.76
CA GLN A 181 -2.06 10.50 -2.61
C GLN A 181 -0.57 10.13 -2.76
N GLU A 182 -0.13 9.77 -3.96
CA GLU A 182 1.26 9.40 -4.22
C GLU A 182 2.18 10.61 -4.01
N LYS A 183 1.77 11.77 -4.51
CA LYS A 183 2.51 13.03 -4.34
C LYS A 183 2.55 13.45 -2.88
N TRP A 184 1.42 13.38 -2.18
CA TRP A 184 1.32 13.68 -0.75
C TRP A 184 2.24 12.79 0.08
N MET A 185 2.23 11.49 -0.14
CA MET A 185 3.13 10.56 0.57
C MET A 185 4.60 10.86 0.30
N ALA A 186 4.95 11.23 -0.93
CA ALA A 186 6.32 11.59 -1.30
C ALA A 186 6.79 12.88 -0.63
N ASP A 187 5.90 13.90 -0.52
CA ASP A 187 6.21 15.18 0.12
C ASP A 187 6.49 15.01 1.62
N HIS A 188 5.81 14.07 2.28
CA HIS A 188 5.99 13.79 3.71
C HIS A 188 6.99 12.66 4.02
N ARG A 189 7.72 12.20 3.00
CA ARG A 189 8.80 11.23 3.19
C ARG A 189 9.90 11.83 4.06
N GLY A 190 10.26 11.10 5.13
CA GLY A 190 11.22 11.56 6.13
C GLY A 190 10.59 12.39 7.26
N GLU A 191 9.46 13.03 7.02
CA GLU A 191 8.73 13.79 8.05
C GLU A 191 7.80 12.87 8.88
N ILE A 192 7.05 11.98 8.22
CA ILE A 192 6.17 11.02 8.88
C ILE A 192 6.94 9.73 9.13
N PRO A 193 7.26 9.37 10.40
CA PRO A 193 8.00 8.16 10.73
C PRO A 193 7.08 6.92 10.73
N ALA A 194 6.46 6.64 9.59
CA ALA A 194 5.53 5.55 9.37
C ALA A 194 5.57 5.07 7.91
N VAL A 195 5.05 3.87 7.66
CA VAL A 195 4.83 3.39 6.31
C VAL A 195 3.52 3.97 5.78
N MET A 196 3.61 4.82 4.77
CA MET A 196 2.47 5.42 4.10
C MET A 196 2.03 4.53 2.92
N VAL A 197 0.77 4.09 2.93
CA VAL A 197 0.21 3.15 1.93
C VAL A 197 -0.95 3.82 1.20
N GLY A 198 -0.75 4.14 -0.07
CA GLY A 198 -1.75 4.80 -0.93
C GLY A 198 -2.74 3.80 -1.52
N ILE A 199 -3.92 3.65 -0.90
CA ILE A 199 -4.93 2.65 -1.31
C ILE A 199 -6.18 3.24 -1.98
N GLY A 200 -6.26 4.58 -2.07
CA GLY A 200 -7.29 5.29 -2.84
C GLY A 200 -8.72 4.86 -2.53
N GLY A 201 -9.44 4.46 -3.57
CA GLY A 201 -10.87 4.12 -3.50
C GLY A 201 -11.24 2.87 -2.69
N VAL A 202 -10.36 2.36 -1.84
CA VAL A 202 -10.65 1.22 -0.95
C VAL A 202 -11.53 1.63 0.22
N PHE A 203 -11.36 2.85 0.75
CA PHE A 203 -12.12 3.32 1.92
C PHE A 203 -13.63 3.24 1.72
N PRO A 204 -14.25 3.80 0.67
CA PRO A 204 -15.69 3.68 0.44
C PRO A 204 -16.17 2.24 0.27
N ILE A 205 -15.34 1.35 -0.31
CA ILE A 205 -15.67 -0.06 -0.47
C ILE A 205 -15.62 -0.76 0.89
N TYR A 206 -14.58 -0.53 1.68
CA TYR A 206 -14.47 -1.10 3.03
C TYR A 206 -15.56 -0.55 3.95
N ALA A 207 -15.93 0.71 3.85
CA ALA A 207 -17.06 1.30 4.57
C ALA A 207 -18.44 0.72 4.17
N GLY A 208 -18.51 -0.08 3.09
CA GLY A 208 -19.77 -0.65 2.58
C GLY A 208 -20.66 0.36 1.88
N ILE A 209 -20.11 1.48 1.42
CA ILE A 209 -20.79 2.49 0.61
C ILE A 209 -20.82 2.07 -0.86
N LEU A 210 -19.68 1.58 -1.35
CA LEU A 210 -19.57 0.96 -2.68
C LEU A 210 -19.48 -0.56 -2.52
N SER A 211 -20.14 -1.28 -3.42
CA SER A 211 -20.06 -2.73 -3.41
C SER A 211 -18.72 -3.21 -3.95
N HIS A 212 -18.14 -4.19 -3.27
CA HIS A 212 -16.93 -4.86 -3.77
C HIS A 212 -17.31 -5.81 -4.92
N ALA A 213 -16.53 -5.83 -5.99
CA ALA A 213 -16.77 -6.73 -7.10
C ALA A 213 -16.76 -8.20 -6.62
N PRO A 214 -17.67 -9.06 -7.12
CA PRO A 214 -17.65 -10.48 -6.82
C PRO A 214 -16.32 -11.13 -7.09
N ARG A 215 -15.96 -12.17 -6.32
CA ARG A 215 -14.64 -12.82 -6.40
C ARG A 215 -14.28 -13.27 -7.82
N PHE A 216 -15.22 -13.91 -8.52
CA PHE A 216 -15.00 -14.38 -9.91
C PHE A 216 -14.65 -13.23 -10.86
N MET A 217 -15.27 -12.05 -10.71
CA MET A 217 -14.95 -10.87 -11.53
C MET A 217 -13.56 -10.31 -11.21
N ARG A 218 -13.18 -10.29 -9.92
CA ARG A 218 -11.85 -9.84 -9.50
C ARG A 218 -10.76 -10.75 -10.05
N GLU A 219 -10.95 -12.08 -9.96
CA GLU A 219 -10.03 -13.09 -10.48
C GLU A 219 -9.94 -13.07 -12.02
N ALA A 220 -11.06 -12.80 -12.70
CA ALA A 220 -11.09 -12.62 -14.16
C ALA A 220 -10.52 -11.27 -14.63
N GLY A 221 -10.13 -10.37 -13.72
CA GLY A 221 -9.65 -9.04 -14.10
C GLY A 221 -10.74 -8.06 -14.55
N LEU A 222 -12.01 -8.35 -14.26
CA LEU A 222 -13.17 -7.54 -14.63
C LEU A 222 -13.64 -6.58 -13.53
N GLU A 223 -12.85 -6.38 -12.47
CA GLU A 223 -13.19 -5.45 -11.40
C GLU A 223 -13.38 -4.02 -11.91
N TRP A 224 -12.55 -3.59 -12.87
CA TRP A 224 -12.69 -2.27 -13.49
C TRP A 224 -14.05 -2.08 -14.18
N PHE A 225 -14.57 -3.11 -14.83
CA PHE A 225 -15.88 -3.07 -15.49
C PHE A 225 -17.02 -2.98 -14.46
N TYR A 226 -16.93 -3.76 -13.38
CA TYR A 226 -17.88 -3.70 -12.28
C TYR A 226 -17.93 -2.29 -11.65
N ARG A 227 -16.77 -1.68 -11.41
CA ARG A 227 -16.68 -0.30 -10.93
C ARG A 227 -17.21 0.72 -11.92
N LEU A 228 -16.99 0.50 -13.22
CA LEU A 228 -17.55 1.37 -14.26
C LEU A 228 -19.08 1.38 -14.24
N VAL A 229 -19.70 0.22 -14.00
CA VAL A 229 -21.18 0.12 -13.90
C VAL A 229 -21.69 0.84 -12.65
N GLN A 230 -20.96 0.82 -11.55
CA GLN A 230 -21.36 1.53 -10.30
C GLN A 230 -21.19 3.06 -10.40
N GLU A 231 -20.11 3.53 -11.07
CA GLU A 231 -19.75 4.95 -11.14
C GLU A 231 -19.45 5.38 -12.59
N PRO A 232 -20.40 5.23 -13.53
CA PRO A 232 -20.13 5.46 -14.95
C PRO A 232 -19.69 6.91 -15.24
N GLY A 233 -20.34 7.89 -14.63
CA GLY A 233 -20.03 9.31 -14.84
C GLY A 233 -18.59 9.67 -14.47
N ARG A 234 -18.05 9.08 -13.42
CA ARG A 234 -16.69 9.33 -12.93
C ARG A 234 -15.63 8.52 -13.67
N LEU A 235 -15.95 7.26 -14.00
CA LEU A 235 -14.91 6.30 -14.45
C LEU A 235 -14.83 6.16 -15.96
N TRP A 236 -15.89 6.45 -16.73
CA TRP A 236 -15.89 6.30 -18.19
C TRP A 236 -14.73 7.03 -18.85
N MET A 237 -14.63 8.35 -18.62
CA MET A 237 -13.59 9.17 -19.24
C MET A 237 -12.19 8.75 -18.81
N ARG A 238 -12.04 8.36 -17.53
CA ARG A 238 -10.78 7.84 -17.01
C ARG A 238 -10.35 6.60 -17.78
N TYR A 239 -11.22 5.60 -17.91
CA TYR A 239 -10.89 4.35 -18.58
C TYR A 239 -10.70 4.52 -20.10
N ALA A 240 -11.48 5.36 -20.74
CA ALA A 240 -11.29 5.68 -22.15
C ALA A 240 -9.92 6.32 -22.44
N ARG A 241 -9.39 7.10 -21.50
CA ARG A 241 -8.08 7.77 -21.63
C ARG A 241 -6.90 6.89 -21.20
N THR A 242 -7.10 5.91 -20.32
CA THR A 242 -5.98 5.16 -19.72
C THR A 242 -5.84 3.74 -20.25
N ILE A 243 -6.94 3.04 -20.57
CA ILE A 243 -6.86 1.64 -21.02
C ILE A 243 -6.25 1.50 -22.42
N PRO A 244 -6.69 2.24 -23.47
CA PRO A 244 -6.13 2.06 -24.80
C PRO A 244 -4.64 2.37 -24.89
N PRO A 245 -4.11 3.50 -24.33
CA PRO A 245 -2.67 3.75 -24.30
C PRO A 245 -1.88 2.68 -23.55
N PHE A 246 -2.41 2.18 -22.43
CA PHE A 246 -1.76 1.10 -21.70
C PHE A 246 -1.64 -0.17 -22.52
N VAL A 247 -2.74 -0.60 -23.17
CA VAL A 247 -2.75 -1.81 -24.00
C VAL A 247 -1.74 -1.69 -25.14
N TRP A 248 -1.67 -0.53 -25.79
CA TRP A 248 -0.70 -0.26 -26.85
C TRP A 248 0.74 -0.39 -26.35
N MET A 249 1.10 0.35 -25.29
CA MET A 249 2.46 0.31 -24.74
C MET A 249 2.84 -1.06 -24.19
N ALA A 250 1.89 -1.78 -23.58
CA ALA A 250 2.10 -3.13 -23.11
C ALA A 250 2.39 -4.11 -24.26
N ALA A 251 1.63 -4.00 -25.36
CA ALA A 251 1.86 -4.79 -26.56
C ALA A 251 3.24 -4.53 -27.17
N GLU A 252 3.63 -3.25 -27.31
CA GLU A 252 4.97 -2.88 -27.79
C GLU A 252 6.07 -3.49 -26.89
N GLN A 253 5.94 -3.37 -25.57
CA GLN A 253 6.90 -3.93 -24.62
C GLN A 253 7.01 -5.45 -24.74
N ILE A 254 5.88 -6.16 -24.86
CA ILE A 254 5.85 -7.63 -25.02
C ILE A 254 6.53 -8.05 -26.35
N LEU A 255 6.24 -7.37 -27.44
CA LEU A 255 6.85 -7.65 -28.74
C LEU A 255 8.36 -7.40 -28.72
N ALA A 256 8.80 -6.29 -28.11
CA ALA A 256 10.21 -5.96 -27.96
C ALA A 256 10.95 -6.99 -27.08
N SER A 257 10.30 -7.50 -26.03
CA SER A 257 10.88 -8.53 -25.14
C SER A 257 11.08 -9.88 -25.84
N ARG A 258 10.23 -10.22 -26.81
CA ARG A 258 10.36 -11.44 -27.62
C ARG A 258 11.43 -11.32 -28.70
N GLY A 259 11.70 -10.10 -29.20
CA GLY A 259 12.71 -9.82 -30.21
C GLY A 259 14.18 -9.72 -29.71
N GLY A 260 14.45 -10.07 -28.45
CA GLY A 260 15.82 -10.11 -27.90
C GLY A 260 16.39 -8.74 -27.51
N ARG A 261 15.67 -7.62 -27.65
CA ARG A 261 16.06 -6.32 -27.11
C ARG A 261 15.62 -6.20 -25.63
N GLN A 262 16.32 -6.90 -24.74
CA GLN A 262 16.19 -6.61 -23.31
C GLN A 262 16.82 -5.25 -23.02
N THR A 263 16.02 -4.21 -22.89
CA THR A 263 16.42 -3.05 -22.10
C THR A 263 16.41 -3.47 -20.64
N ARG A 264 17.53 -3.99 -20.14
CA ARG A 264 17.80 -4.12 -18.70
C ARG A 264 17.93 -2.70 -18.15
N GLY A 265 16.80 -2.07 -17.85
CA GLY A 265 16.78 -0.93 -16.97
C GLY A 265 17.11 -1.45 -15.58
N SER A 266 18.37 -1.36 -15.18
CA SER A 266 18.75 -1.54 -13.78
C SER A 266 18.17 -0.37 -13.00
N CYS A 267 17.03 -0.60 -12.34
CA CYS A 267 16.50 0.34 -11.37
C CYS A 267 17.47 0.42 -10.18
N PRO A 268 17.73 1.60 -9.61
CA PRO A 268 18.63 1.74 -8.46
C PRO A 268 18.15 0.85 -7.32
N ARG A 269 19.09 0.13 -6.70
CA ARG A 269 18.84 -0.75 -5.57
C ARG A 269 18.25 0.05 -4.42
N VAL A 270 17.03 -0.27 -4.03
CA VAL A 270 16.49 0.17 -2.74
C VAL A 270 17.37 -0.43 -1.65
N GLN A 271 17.81 0.38 -0.69
CA GLN A 271 18.62 -0.10 0.42
C GLN A 271 17.83 -1.16 1.22
N THR A 272 18.37 -2.37 1.26
CA THR A 272 17.79 -3.49 2.00
C THR A 272 18.01 -3.29 3.49
N VAL A 273 16.91 -3.20 4.24
CA VAL A 273 16.92 -3.35 5.70
C VAL A 273 16.77 -4.84 5.99
N PRO A 274 17.59 -5.44 6.90
CA PRO A 274 17.48 -6.86 7.21
C PRO A 274 16.07 -7.21 7.71
N LEU A 275 15.40 -8.19 7.09
CA LEU A 275 14.16 -8.75 7.63
C LEU A 275 14.50 -9.64 8.83
N MET A 276 13.76 -9.51 9.90
CA MET A 276 13.77 -10.48 10.98
C MET A 276 12.90 -11.66 10.54
N GLY A 277 13.42 -12.89 10.68
CA GLY A 277 12.79 -14.09 10.11
C GLY A 277 11.36 -14.35 10.59
N PRO A 278 10.58 -15.17 9.86
CA PRO A 278 9.22 -15.53 10.21
C PRO A 278 9.19 -16.13 11.62
N GLY A 279 8.40 -15.55 12.50
CA GLY A 279 8.32 -15.92 13.93
C GLY A 279 8.94 -14.92 14.90
N PHE A 280 9.63 -13.87 14.44
CA PHE A 280 10.19 -12.84 15.33
C PHE A 280 9.09 -12.13 16.13
N LEU A 281 7.98 -11.79 15.48
CA LEU A 281 6.82 -11.17 16.13
C LEU A 281 6.16 -12.13 17.13
N ASN A 282 6.01 -13.41 16.79
CA ASN A 282 5.46 -14.42 17.69
C ASN A 282 6.32 -14.69 18.93
N ASN A 283 7.64 -14.66 18.82
CA ASN A 283 8.54 -14.90 19.96
C ASN A 283 8.57 -13.71 20.92
N ARG A 284 8.60 -12.46 20.42
CA ARG A 284 8.63 -11.28 21.32
C ARG A 284 7.29 -10.99 22.00
N VAL A 285 6.16 -11.33 21.37
CA VAL A 285 4.86 -11.26 22.06
C VAL A 285 4.84 -12.22 23.25
N LYS A 286 5.43 -13.44 23.10
CA LYS A 286 5.58 -14.41 24.19
C LYS A 286 6.57 -13.93 25.27
N ASP A 287 7.67 -13.29 24.89
CA ASP A 287 8.67 -12.80 25.83
C ASP A 287 8.13 -11.61 26.67
N ARG A 288 7.42 -10.67 26.05
CA ARG A 288 6.75 -9.57 26.80
C ARG A 288 5.58 -10.03 27.66
N ALA A 289 4.85 -11.07 27.26
CA ALA A 289 3.83 -11.69 28.11
C ALA A 289 4.43 -12.33 29.35
N LYS A 290 5.63 -12.89 29.26
CA LYS A 290 6.38 -13.40 30.43
C LYS A 290 6.89 -12.27 31.34
N GLU A 291 7.48 -11.23 30.79
CA GLU A 291 7.93 -10.05 31.57
C GLU A 291 6.79 -9.34 32.32
N GLY A 292 5.59 -9.27 31.70
CA GLY A 292 4.39 -8.74 32.35
C GLY A 292 3.84 -9.62 33.47
N SER A 293 4.00 -10.96 33.39
CA SER A 293 3.57 -11.89 34.41
C SER A 293 4.52 -11.92 35.61
N ASP A 294 5.81 -11.75 35.40
CA ASP A 294 6.83 -11.76 36.46
C ASP A 294 6.79 -10.45 37.31
N ASN A 295 6.37 -9.34 36.72
CA ASN A 295 6.17 -8.10 37.45
C ASN A 295 4.90 -8.06 38.32
N LEU A 296 3.86 -8.86 37.99
CA LEU A 296 2.66 -8.97 38.82
C LEU A 296 2.84 -9.90 40.04
N THR A 297 3.76 -10.85 39.96
CA THR A 297 4.04 -11.75 41.08
C THR A 297 5.02 -11.20 42.11
N SER A 298 5.74 -10.11 41.80
CA SER A 298 6.63 -9.43 42.75
C SER A 298 5.97 -8.32 43.59
N ALA A 299 4.77 -7.87 43.17
CA ALA A 299 4.02 -6.82 43.88
C ALA A 299 3.17 -7.36 45.08
N ASP A 300 2.92 -8.66 45.15
CA ASP A 300 2.14 -9.30 46.22
C ASP A 300 3.00 -9.87 47.39
N ARG A 301 4.28 -9.49 47.47
CA ARG A 301 5.18 -9.91 48.55
C ARG A 301 5.91 -8.73 49.20
N ASN A 302 5.17 -7.71 49.61
CA ASN A 302 5.65 -6.75 50.62
C ASN A 302 4.47 -6.23 51.44
#